data_12a93e1af25fc813c0ea577ac185c1e5
#
_entry.id   12a93e1af25fc813c0ea577ac185c1e5
#
_cell.length_a   1.000
_cell.length_b   1.000
_cell.length_c   1.000
_cell.angle_alpha   90.00
_cell.angle_beta   90.00
_cell.angle_gamma   90.00
#
_symmetry.space_group_name_H-M   'P 1'
#
loop_
_entity.id
_entity.type
_entity.pdbx_description
1 polymer ?
#
loop_
_entity_poly.entity_id
_entity_poly.type
_entity_poly.pdbx_seq_one_letter_code
_entity_poly.pdbx_strand_id
1 'polypeptide(L)'
;MRRLIPALVLTAVCAAAAVPASAASFDCRKARSSDEKAICANRDLNDQDVRMGQLYDITRHLVPMGGRGAIMDDQTAWLRARRTCGANQACLARSYDNRIRQLNTVMDRVYSQGPF
;
A
#
# COMPACT_ATOMS: atom_id res chain seq x y z
N MET A 1 -58.28 14.56 -35.42
CA MET A 1 -57.92 14.45 -33.98
C MET A 1 -56.64 13.63 -33.85
N ARG A 2 -55.52 14.32 -33.73
CA ARG A 2 -54.21 13.67 -33.56
C ARG A 2 -53.92 13.54 -32.06
N ARG A 3 -53.87 12.31 -31.54
CA ARG A 3 -53.46 12.04 -30.16
C ARG A 3 -51.96 12.03 -30.08
N LEU A 4 -51.36 13.02 -29.41
CA LEU A 4 -49.95 13.07 -29.06
C LEU A 4 -49.76 12.19 -27.81
N ILE A 5 -48.97 11.13 -27.97
CA ILE A 5 -48.54 10.27 -26.86
C ILE A 5 -47.20 10.85 -26.36
N PRO A 6 -47.07 11.27 -25.10
CA PRO A 6 -45.76 11.68 -24.57
C PRO A 6 -44.94 10.44 -24.30
N ALA A 7 -43.79 10.33 -24.96
CA ALA A 7 -42.79 9.33 -24.68
C ALA A 7 -42.10 9.66 -23.35
N LEU A 8 -42.36 8.83 -22.33
CA LEU A 8 -41.67 8.91 -21.04
C LEU A 8 -40.29 8.31 -21.21
N VAL A 9 -39.25 9.15 -21.27
CA VAL A 9 -37.85 8.71 -21.27
C VAL A 9 -37.46 8.41 -19.81
N LEU A 10 -37.39 7.12 -19.50
CA LEU A 10 -36.92 6.63 -18.21
C LEU A 10 -35.38 6.64 -18.21
N THR A 11 -34.76 7.70 -17.69
CA THR A 11 -33.30 7.75 -17.45
C THR A 11 -32.98 6.90 -16.24
N ALA A 12 -32.43 5.70 -16.46
CA ALA A 12 -31.86 4.88 -15.42
C ALA A 12 -30.54 5.49 -14.98
N VAL A 13 -30.52 6.13 -13.81
CA VAL A 13 -29.28 6.58 -13.14
C VAL A 13 -28.63 5.35 -12.52
N CYS A 14 -27.61 4.81 -13.18
CA CYS A 14 -26.69 3.83 -12.57
C CYS A 14 -25.89 4.55 -11.49
N ALA A 15 -26.30 4.46 -10.24
CA ALA A 15 -25.49 4.79 -9.08
C ALA A 15 -24.40 3.72 -8.96
N ALA A 16 -23.24 3.96 -9.60
CA ALA A 16 -22.04 3.17 -9.36
C ALA A 16 -21.62 3.42 -7.91
N ALA A 17 -21.87 2.46 -7.02
CA ALA A 17 -21.30 2.46 -5.70
C ALA A 17 -19.76 2.41 -5.86
N ALA A 18 -19.10 3.56 -5.68
CA ALA A 18 -17.64 3.62 -5.61
C ALA A 18 -17.20 2.85 -4.37
N VAL A 19 -16.77 1.61 -4.55
CA VAL A 19 -16.08 0.87 -3.49
C VAL A 19 -14.78 1.62 -3.24
N PRO A 20 -14.51 2.11 -2.00
CA PRO A 20 -13.24 2.75 -1.72
C PRO A 20 -12.14 1.72 -1.98
N ALA A 21 -11.30 1.99 -2.98
CA ALA A 21 -10.13 1.17 -3.24
C ALA A 21 -9.19 1.33 -2.04
N SER A 22 -8.99 0.24 -1.28
CA SER A 22 -7.97 0.22 -0.24
C SER A 22 -6.62 0.24 -0.93
N ALA A 23 -5.92 1.38 -0.87
CA ALA A 23 -4.62 1.54 -1.49
C ALA A 23 -3.47 1.03 -0.62
N ALA A 24 -3.65 0.89 0.69
CA ALA A 24 -2.66 0.37 1.62
C ALA A 24 -2.29 -1.09 1.33
N SER A 25 -1.09 -1.51 1.75
CA SER A 25 -0.61 -2.91 1.66
C SER A 25 -1.40 -3.87 2.56
N PHE A 26 -2.26 -3.35 3.40
CA PHE A 26 -3.19 -4.08 4.28
C PHE A 26 -4.62 -3.53 4.15
N ASP A 27 -5.59 -4.29 4.62
CA ASP A 27 -7.00 -3.88 4.56
C ASP A 27 -7.31 -2.83 5.63
N CYS A 28 -7.54 -1.58 5.20
CA CYS A 28 -7.86 -0.46 6.09
C CYS A 28 -9.16 -0.67 6.90
N ARG A 29 -10.08 -1.49 6.42
CA ARG A 29 -11.31 -1.85 7.17
C ARG A 29 -11.00 -2.69 8.41
N LYS A 30 -9.85 -3.37 8.42
CA LYS A 30 -9.36 -4.21 9.51
C LYS A 30 -8.29 -3.51 10.37
N ALA A 31 -7.99 -2.24 10.10
CA ALA A 31 -7.02 -1.46 10.86
C ALA A 31 -7.45 -1.37 12.34
N ARG A 32 -6.59 -1.81 13.24
CA ARG A 32 -6.86 -1.82 14.69
C ARG A 32 -5.89 -0.97 15.48
N SER A 33 -4.59 -1.02 15.15
CA SER A 33 -3.56 -0.25 15.83
C SER A 33 -3.59 1.22 15.40
N SER A 34 -3.03 2.10 16.24
CA SER A 34 -3.01 3.54 15.98
C SER A 34 -2.17 3.90 14.75
N ASP A 35 -1.09 3.17 14.50
CA ASP A 35 -0.26 3.35 13.30
C ASP A 35 -1.03 2.96 12.03
N GLU A 36 -1.69 1.81 12.00
CA GLU A 36 -2.52 1.39 10.87
C GLU A 36 -3.63 2.40 10.56
N LYS A 37 -4.33 2.88 11.58
CA LYS A 37 -5.38 3.89 11.42
C LYS A 37 -4.85 5.21 10.89
N ALA A 38 -3.67 5.65 11.36
CA ALA A 38 -3.03 6.87 10.87
C ALA A 38 -2.59 6.74 9.41
N ILE A 39 -2.04 5.58 9.01
CA ILE A 39 -1.66 5.30 7.61
C ILE A 39 -2.89 5.34 6.71
N CYS A 40 -3.99 4.71 7.12
CA CYS A 40 -5.23 4.70 6.35
C CYS A 40 -5.90 6.08 6.23
N ALA A 41 -5.75 6.95 7.23
CA ALA A 41 -6.32 8.29 7.26
C ALA A 41 -5.47 9.35 6.54
N ASN A 42 -4.20 9.10 6.30
CA ASN A 42 -3.27 10.04 5.67
C ASN A 42 -2.83 9.53 4.30
N ARG A 43 -3.12 10.30 3.25
CA ARG A 43 -2.85 9.90 1.87
C ARG A 43 -1.37 9.67 1.61
N ASP A 44 -0.50 10.56 2.09
CA ASP A 44 0.94 10.45 1.83
C ASP A 44 1.53 9.22 2.52
N LEU A 45 1.11 8.91 3.74
CA LEU A 45 1.51 7.69 4.44
C LEU A 45 0.96 6.43 3.76
N ASN A 46 -0.25 6.49 3.24
CA ASN A 46 -0.85 5.41 2.48
C ASN A 46 -0.08 5.12 1.20
N ASP A 47 0.30 6.15 0.45
CA ASP A 47 1.10 6.03 -0.76
C ASP A 47 2.51 5.45 -0.46
N GLN A 48 3.14 5.87 0.64
CA GLN A 48 4.40 5.29 1.10
C GLN A 48 4.26 3.82 1.49
N ASP A 49 3.16 3.44 2.13
CA ASP A 49 2.88 2.05 2.48
C ASP A 49 2.73 1.17 1.25
N VAL A 50 1.99 1.61 0.24
CA VAL A 50 1.86 0.90 -1.04
C VAL A 50 3.22 0.71 -1.70
N ARG A 51 4.02 1.78 -1.79
CA ARG A 51 5.36 1.75 -2.39
C ARG A 51 6.28 0.78 -1.64
N MET A 52 6.31 0.84 -0.33
CA MET A 52 7.09 -0.07 0.51
C MET A 52 6.64 -1.51 0.31
N GLY A 53 5.34 -1.77 0.31
CA GLY A 53 4.77 -3.11 0.15
C GLY A 53 5.14 -3.74 -1.20
N GLN A 54 5.08 -2.97 -2.29
CA GLN A 54 5.49 -3.43 -3.61
C GLN A 54 6.99 -3.73 -3.67
N LEU A 55 7.84 -2.84 -3.14
CA LEU A 55 9.28 -3.06 -3.09
C LEU A 55 9.64 -4.31 -2.26
N TYR A 56 8.98 -4.49 -1.13
CA TYR A 56 9.17 -5.69 -0.30
C TYR A 56 8.79 -6.95 -1.06
N ASP A 57 7.64 -6.97 -1.73
CA ASP A 57 7.16 -8.13 -2.47
C ASP A 57 8.11 -8.50 -3.62
N ILE A 58 8.53 -7.52 -4.41
CA ILE A 58 9.48 -7.71 -5.51
C ILE A 58 10.82 -8.22 -4.97
N THR A 59 11.36 -7.55 -3.96
CA THR A 59 12.68 -7.85 -3.40
C THR A 59 12.76 -9.26 -2.85
N ARG A 60 11.77 -9.70 -2.07
CA ARG A 60 11.76 -11.05 -1.49
C ARG A 60 11.65 -12.18 -2.53
N HIS A 61 11.15 -11.88 -3.73
CA HIS A 61 11.07 -12.85 -4.83
C HIS A 61 12.33 -12.88 -5.69
N LEU A 62 13.04 -11.76 -5.80
CA LEU A 62 14.23 -11.64 -6.65
C LEU A 62 15.51 -12.08 -5.96
N VAL A 63 15.59 -11.99 -4.64
CA VAL A 63 16.81 -12.44 -3.93
C VAL A 63 16.91 -13.96 -3.91
N PRO A 64 18.16 -14.50 -3.92
CA PRO A 64 18.39 -15.93 -3.73
C PRO A 64 17.74 -16.46 -2.44
N MET A 65 17.43 -17.75 -2.40
CA MET A 65 16.72 -18.40 -1.28
C MET A 65 17.30 -18.07 0.11
N GLY A 66 18.64 -17.99 0.24
CA GLY A 66 19.29 -17.65 1.52
C GLY A 66 19.06 -16.22 1.98
N GLY A 67 18.74 -15.28 1.07
CA GLY A 67 18.44 -13.89 1.40
C GLY A 67 16.97 -13.63 1.70
N ARG A 68 16.06 -14.46 1.19
CA ARG A 68 14.62 -14.28 1.35
C ARG A 68 14.17 -14.26 2.81
N GLY A 69 14.66 -15.23 3.60
CA GLY A 69 14.36 -15.32 5.03
C GLY A 69 14.78 -14.06 5.79
N ALA A 70 15.99 -13.56 5.54
CA ALA A 70 16.48 -12.34 6.16
C ALA A 70 15.61 -11.13 5.84
N ILE A 71 15.17 -10.97 4.58
CA ILE A 71 14.29 -9.86 4.18
C ILE A 71 12.90 -9.97 4.88
N MET A 72 12.39 -11.18 5.03
CA MET A 72 11.12 -11.40 5.73
C MET A 72 11.22 -11.12 7.22
N ASP A 73 12.33 -11.51 7.86
CA ASP A 73 12.60 -11.23 9.28
C ASP A 73 12.78 -9.73 9.51
N ASP A 74 13.53 -9.05 8.64
CA ASP A 74 13.69 -7.59 8.67
C ASP A 74 12.36 -6.87 8.51
N GLN A 75 11.47 -7.35 7.63
CA GLN A 75 10.14 -6.79 7.46
C GLN A 75 9.29 -6.93 8.73
N THR A 76 9.35 -8.09 9.37
CA THR A 76 8.66 -8.34 10.64
C THR A 76 9.17 -7.41 11.74
N ALA A 77 10.49 -7.25 11.85
CA ALA A 77 11.11 -6.33 12.80
C ALA A 77 10.73 -4.87 12.52
N TRP A 78 10.74 -4.47 11.25
CA TRP A 78 10.33 -3.12 10.84
C TRP A 78 8.86 -2.82 11.19
N LEU A 79 7.94 -3.77 10.95
CA LEU A 79 6.52 -3.61 11.32
C LEU A 79 6.34 -3.40 12.83
N ARG A 80 7.10 -4.11 13.66
CA ARG A 80 7.09 -3.90 15.11
C ARG A 80 7.60 -2.49 15.47
N ALA A 81 8.69 -2.04 14.85
CA ALA A 81 9.25 -0.71 15.08
C ALA A 81 8.27 0.39 14.63
N ARG A 82 7.60 0.23 13.48
CA ARG A 82 6.58 1.16 12.98
C ARG A 82 5.45 1.37 14.00
N ARG A 83 5.02 0.30 14.66
CA ARG A 83 4.00 0.36 15.73
C ARG A 83 4.36 1.32 16.85
N THR A 84 5.62 1.45 17.19
CA THR A 84 6.08 2.35 18.27
C THR A 84 5.85 3.81 17.94
N CYS A 85 5.69 4.18 16.65
CA CYS A 85 5.31 5.52 16.22
C CYS A 85 3.88 5.90 16.68
N GLY A 86 2.99 4.93 16.88
CA GLY A 86 1.57 5.19 17.09
C GLY A 86 1.00 6.00 15.92
N ALA A 87 0.22 7.05 16.22
CA ALA A 87 -0.37 7.93 15.23
C ALA A 87 0.52 9.12 14.82
N ASN A 88 1.79 9.14 15.22
CA ASN A 88 2.70 10.24 14.89
C ASN A 88 3.10 10.19 13.42
N GLN A 89 2.56 11.12 12.61
CA GLN A 89 2.76 11.14 11.16
C GLN A 89 4.23 11.32 10.75
N ALA A 90 4.98 12.20 11.43
CA ALA A 90 6.39 12.43 11.12
C ALA A 90 7.25 11.20 11.43
N CYS A 91 6.98 10.51 12.53
CA CYS A 91 7.63 9.24 12.88
C CYS A 91 7.34 8.17 11.83
N LEU A 92 6.08 8.02 11.44
CA LEU A 92 5.66 7.06 10.40
C LEU A 92 6.33 7.36 9.06
N ALA A 93 6.34 8.62 8.62
CA ALA A 93 6.99 9.03 7.37
C ALA A 93 8.48 8.65 7.35
N ARG A 94 9.21 8.95 8.42
CA ARG A 94 10.63 8.56 8.55
C ARG A 94 10.83 7.05 8.54
N SER A 95 9.93 6.31 9.19
CA SER A 95 9.95 4.84 9.21
C SER A 95 9.84 4.26 7.79
N TYR A 96 8.89 4.76 6.99
CA TYR A 96 8.74 4.35 5.59
C TYR A 96 9.93 4.74 4.73
N ASP A 97 10.43 5.98 4.85
CA ASP A 97 11.59 6.44 4.09
C ASP A 97 12.82 5.55 4.36
N ASN A 98 13.04 5.19 5.61
CA ASN A 98 14.14 4.31 5.98
C ASN A 98 13.96 2.90 5.38
N ARG A 99 12.75 2.34 5.47
CA ARG A 99 12.50 1.00 4.92
C ARG A 99 12.62 0.96 3.40
N ILE A 100 12.07 1.95 2.72
CA ILE A 100 12.15 2.08 1.25
C ILE A 100 13.61 2.17 0.80
N ARG A 101 14.46 2.96 1.49
CA ARG A 101 15.90 3.02 1.19
C ARG A 101 16.59 1.68 1.39
N GLN A 102 16.30 0.96 2.47
CA GLN A 102 16.86 -0.37 2.72
C GLN A 102 16.50 -1.35 1.60
N LEU A 103 15.23 -1.39 1.20
CA LEU A 103 14.77 -2.26 0.12
C LEU A 103 15.39 -1.88 -1.23
N ASN A 104 15.52 -0.59 -1.55
CA ASN A 104 16.22 -0.12 -2.75
C ASN A 104 17.69 -0.55 -2.75
N THR A 105 18.39 -0.48 -1.62
CA THR A 105 19.78 -0.95 -1.51
C THR A 105 19.87 -2.45 -1.82
N VAL A 106 18.90 -3.24 -1.43
CA VAL A 106 18.86 -4.67 -1.79
C VAL A 106 18.62 -4.84 -3.30
N MET A 107 17.70 -4.07 -3.87
CA MET A 107 17.43 -4.09 -5.31
C MET A 107 18.67 -3.69 -6.14
N ASP A 108 19.39 -2.66 -5.71
CA ASP A 108 20.63 -2.23 -6.37
C ASP A 108 21.68 -3.37 -6.41
N ARG A 109 21.79 -4.12 -5.33
CA ARG A 109 22.65 -5.32 -5.29
C ARG A 109 22.18 -6.41 -6.25
N VAL A 110 20.88 -6.64 -6.35
CA VAL A 110 20.32 -7.61 -7.30
C VAL A 110 20.65 -7.19 -8.73
N TYR A 111 20.40 -5.92 -9.09
CA TYR A 111 20.73 -5.40 -10.43
C TYR A 111 22.22 -5.43 -10.75
N SER A 112 23.09 -5.24 -9.77
CA SER A 112 24.55 -5.28 -9.98
C SER A 112 25.09 -6.68 -10.28
N GLN A 113 24.32 -7.74 -10.04
CA GLN A 113 24.74 -9.13 -10.25
C GLN A 113 24.56 -9.60 -11.70
N GLY A 114 24.09 -8.77 -12.59
CA GLY A 114 24.10 -9.01 -14.02
C GLY A 114 22.71 -9.04 -14.68
N PRO A 115 22.71 -9.23 -16.02
CA PRO A 115 21.44 -9.30 -16.75
C PRO A 115 20.68 -10.57 -16.36
N PHE A 116 19.38 -10.40 -16.13
CA PHE A 116 18.42 -11.48 -15.86
C PHE A 116 17.75 -11.92 -17.16
#